data_0b18205c9810fc9c08aabd6470a05fbf
#
_entry.id   0b18205c9810fc9c08aabd6470a05fbf
#
_cell.length_a   1.000
_cell.length_b   1.000
_cell.length_c   1.000
_cell.angle_alpha   90.00
_cell.angle_beta   90.00
_cell.angle_gamma   90.00
#
_symmetry.space_group_name_H-M   'P 1'
#
loop_
_entity.id
_entity.type
_entity.pdbx_description
1 polymer ?
#
loop_
_entity_poly.entity_id
_entity_poly.type
_entity_poly.pdbx_seq_one_letter_code
_entity_poly.pdbx_strand_id
1 'polypeptide(L)'
;MFNNIIKNISKSIVGNEDRIKLTLAAIISEGSILIEDNPGSGKTTFAKSITLNLGLSFKRVQFTSDLLPSDILGFNIYKNEKLEFQKGPIFTNIVLADELNRGSPKSQSAFLEAMEEKSVSIDGETYRLPEPFFVIATQNPMDSSGTSSLPDSQLDRFMISYSLSDLNEIEKINMLKNGFDLLSIKSEPINWEDLQIKKKKVKVSDEIYKYVIEIEETIKSLDQNIHVSARCLKQIIDLAKGWAIVHGKDYVT
;
A
#
# COMPACT_ATOMS: atom_id res chain seq x y z
N MET A 1 15.47 -7.10 13.33
CA MET A 1 15.16 -5.87 12.60
C MET A 1 13.65 -5.57 12.68
N PHE A 2 12.77 -6.33 12.05
CA PHE A 2 11.33 -6.01 11.98
C PHE A 2 10.62 -5.92 13.33
N ASN A 3 10.99 -6.75 14.32
CA ASN A 3 10.42 -6.66 15.69
C ASN A 3 10.59 -5.28 16.32
N ASN A 4 11.73 -4.60 16.08
CA ASN A 4 11.95 -3.25 16.59
C ASN A 4 11.10 -2.22 15.83
N ILE A 5 10.98 -2.38 14.50
CA ILE A 5 10.14 -1.53 13.65
C ILE A 5 8.68 -1.66 14.07
N ILE A 6 8.17 -2.90 14.19
CA ILE A 6 6.80 -3.18 14.63
C ILE A 6 6.56 -2.57 16.02
N LYS A 7 7.46 -2.81 16.98
CA LYS A 7 7.35 -2.24 18.34
C LYS A 7 7.32 -0.70 18.33
N ASN A 8 8.09 -0.06 17.45
CA ASN A 8 8.10 1.40 17.35
C ASN A 8 6.81 1.92 16.72
N ILE A 9 6.33 1.28 15.66
CA ILE A 9 5.05 1.65 15.03
C ILE A 9 3.90 1.44 16.01
N SER A 10 3.89 0.34 16.77
CA SER A 10 2.84 0.03 17.75
C SER A 10 2.76 1.02 18.92
N LYS A 11 3.79 1.83 19.16
CA LYS A 11 3.70 2.94 20.13
C LYS A 11 2.79 4.06 19.63
N SER A 12 2.77 4.30 18.31
CA SER A 12 1.95 5.34 17.68
C SER A 12 0.61 4.80 17.18
N ILE A 13 0.53 3.49 16.90
CA ILE A 13 -0.63 2.81 16.33
C ILE A 13 -1.03 1.68 17.27
N VAL A 14 -2.01 1.94 18.11
CA VAL A 14 -2.50 0.96 19.09
C VAL A 14 -3.42 -0.06 18.42
N GLY A 15 -3.36 -1.33 18.83
CA GLY A 15 -4.34 -2.36 18.44
C GLY A 15 -4.23 -2.91 17.02
N ASN A 16 -3.23 -2.54 16.24
CA ASN A 16 -3.13 -2.90 14.83
C ASN A 16 -1.85 -3.67 14.46
N GLU A 17 -1.29 -4.44 15.41
CA GLU A 17 0.02 -5.11 15.18
C GLU A 17 0.01 -6.04 13.96
N ASP A 18 -1.05 -6.81 13.75
CA ASP A 18 -1.15 -7.71 12.59
C ASP A 18 -1.30 -6.92 11.28
N ARG A 19 -2.00 -5.76 11.30
CA ARG A 19 -2.09 -4.86 10.14
C ARG A 19 -0.73 -4.24 9.82
N ILE A 20 0.06 -3.90 10.85
CA ILE A 20 1.44 -3.43 10.68
C ILE A 20 2.29 -4.50 10.02
N LYS A 21 2.24 -5.76 10.51
CA LYS A 21 2.97 -6.89 9.94
C LYS A 21 2.58 -7.15 8.48
N LEU A 22 1.27 -7.17 8.19
CA LEU A 22 0.75 -7.35 6.83
C LEU A 22 1.21 -6.23 5.89
N THR A 23 1.18 -4.98 6.36
CA THR A 23 1.68 -3.84 5.59
C THR A 23 3.16 -3.97 5.28
N LEU A 24 3.98 -4.32 6.28
CA LEU A 24 5.41 -4.54 6.09
C LEU A 24 5.68 -5.69 5.11
N ALA A 25 4.92 -6.78 5.21
CA ALA A 25 4.99 -7.90 4.27
C ALA A 25 4.64 -7.47 2.83
N ALA A 26 3.58 -6.66 2.67
CA ALA A 26 3.19 -6.11 1.37
C ALA A 26 4.26 -5.18 0.79
N ILE A 27 4.85 -4.29 1.60
CA ILE A 27 5.95 -3.41 1.17
C ILE A 27 7.17 -4.23 0.71
N ILE A 28 7.58 -5.26 1.46
CA ILE A 28 8.67 -6.17 1.08
C ILE A 28 8.34 -6.90 -0.22
N SER A 29 7.07 -7.20 -0.44
CA SER A 29 6.57 -7.88 -1.63
C SER A 29 6.34 -6.94 -2.82
N GLU A 30 6.59 -5.64 -2.63
CA GLU A 30 6.37 -4.58 -3.63
C GLU A 30 4.90 -4.45 -4.07
N GLY A 31 3.98 -4.86 -3.20
CA GLY A 31 2.54 -4.77 -3.44
C GLY A 31 1.92 -3.56 -2.75
N SER A 32 0.87 -3.01 -3.32
CA SER A 32 0.11 -1.90 -2.75
C SER A 32 -1.06 -2.40 -1.90
N ILE A 33 -1.53 -1.57 -0.97
CA ILE A 33 -2.63 -1.92 -0.06
C ILE A 33 -3.80 -0.96 -0.19
N LEU A 34 -5.00 -1.47 0.07
CA LEU A 34 -6.23 -0.70 0.19
C LEU A 34 -6.75 -0.79 1.62
N ILE A 35 -6.99 0.36 2.25
CA ILE A 35 -7.58 0.45 3.58
C ILE A 35 -9.03 0.93 3.43
N GLU A 36 -9.97 0.06 3.76
CA GLU A 36 -11.40 0.34 3.70
C GLU A 36 -11.93 0.66 5.09
N ASP A 37 -12.16 1.93 5.37
CA ASP A 37 -12.51 2.35 6.72
C ASP A 37 -13.19 3.71 6.75
N ASN A 38 -13.90 3.96 7.84
CA ASN A 38 -14.59 5.21 8.09
C ASN A 38 -13.61 6.40 8.26
N PRO A 39 -14.05 7.63 8.03
CA PRO A 39 -13.26 8.82 8.35
C PRO A 39 -12.86 8.83 9.84
N GLY A 40 -11.62 9.28 10.11
CA GLY A 40 -11.14 9.40 11.49
C GLY A 40 -10.52 8.15 12.11
N SER A 41 -10.44 7.01 11.41
CA SER A 41 -9.85 5.76 11.90
C SER A 41 -8.30 5.78 12.04
N GLY A 42 -7.65 6.89 11.71
CA GLY A 42 -6.18 7.00 11.87
C GLY A 42 -5.36 6.57 10.66
N LYS A 43 -5.95 6.37 9.48
CA LYS A 43 -5.28 5.94 8.23
C LYS A 43 -4.03 6.78 7.89
N THR A 44 -4.14 8.11 8.00
CA THR A 44 -3.02 9.01 7.72
C THR A 44 -1.90 8.85 8.74
N THR A 45 -2.23 8.68 10.02
CA THR A 45 -1.26 8.44 11.10
C THR A 45 -0.57 7.10 10.90
N PHE A 46 -1.33 6.06 10.51
CA PHE A 46 -0.83 4.74 10.16
C PHE A 46 0.20 4.82 9.03
N ALA A 47 -0.17 5.43 7.89
CA ALA A 47 0.73 5.57 6.74
C ALA A 47 2.00 6.36 7.08
N LYS A 48 1.88 7.47 7.82
CA LYS A 48 3.03 8.26 8.27
C LYS A 48 3.94 7.47 9.22
N SER A 49 3.36 6.75 10.19
CA SER A 49 4.14 5.96 11.15
C SER A 49 4.95 4.86 10.44
N ILE A 50 4.34 4.14 9.50
CA ILE A 50 5.04 3.15 8.65
C ILE A 50 6.20 3.83 7.92
N THR A 51 5.94 4.93 7.22
CA THR A 51 6.92 5.65 6.40
C THR A 51 8.13 6.11 7.21
N LEU A 52 7.88 6.75 8.35
CA LEU A 52 8.94 7.27 9.23
C LEU A 52 9.82 6.14 9.77
N ASN A 53 9.22 5.01 10.18
CA ASN A 53 9.96 3.87 10.68
C ASN A 53 10.80 3.15 9.60
N LEU A 54 10.42 3.29 8.33
CA LEU A 54 11.16 2.73 7.20
C LEU A 54 12.23 3.69 6.63
N GLY A 55 12.25 4.94 7.08
CA GLY A 55 13.17 5.97 6.58
C GLY A 55 12.90 6.36 5.11
N LEU A 56 11.64 6.27 4.68
CA LEU A 56 11.21 6.52 3.31
C LEU A 56 10.57 7.90 3.15
N SER A 57 10.53 8.41 1.93
CA SER A 57 9.81 9.64 1.60
C SER A 57 8.30 9.38 1.50
N PHE A 58 7.50 10.41 1.88
CA PHE A 58 6.05 10.32 1.95
C PHE A 58 5.37 11.51 1.29
N LYS A 59 4.30 11.24 0.55
CA LYS A 59 3.37 12.25 0.06
C LYS A 59 1.93 11.75 0.23
N ARG A 60 1.01 12.67 0.51
CA ARG A 60 -0.43 12.43 0.54
C ARG A 60 -1.07 13.08 -0.67
N VAL A 61 -1.91 12.35 -1.36
CA VAL A 61 -2.78 12.83 -2.43
C VAL A 61 -4.22 12.61 -1.97
N GLN A 62 -4.95 13.70 -1.76
CA GLN A 62 -6.37 13.65 -1.45
C GLN A 62 -7.15 13.63 -2.76
N PHE A 63 -7.88 12.54 -3.00
CA PHE A 63 -8.69 12.42 -4.20
C PHE A 63 -10.00 13.19 -4.05
N THR A 64 -10.33 13.97 -5.07
CA THR A 64 -11.57 14.73 -5.21
C THR A 64 -12.03 14.65 -6.67
N SER A 65 -13.29 14.95 -6.95
CA SER A 65 -13.87 14.87 -8.28
C SER A 65 -13.20 15.78 -9.32
N ASP A 66 -12.60 16.88 -8.87
CA ASP A 66 -11.92 17.90 -9.66
C ASP A 66 -10.40 17.68 -9.80
N LEU A 67 -9.81 16.73 -9.05
CA LEU A 67 -8.40 16.41 -9.13
C LEU A 67 -8.04 15.86 -10.52
N LEU A 68 -7.08 16.50 -11.19
CA LEU A 68 -6.62 16.11 -12.51
C LEU A 68 -5.47 15.08 -12.44
N PRO A 69 -5.29 14.23 -13.46
CA PRO A 69 -4.11 13.36 -13.56
C PRO A 69 -2.78 14.11 -13.48
N SER A 70 -2.68 15.30 -14.05
CA SER A 70 -1.49 16.16 -13.98
C SER A 70 -1.13 16.59 -12.56
N ASP A 71 -2.14 16.77 -11.67
CA ASP A 71 -1.91 17.15 -10.28
C ASP A 71 -1.26 16.01 -9.49
N ILE A 72 -1.43 14.77 -9.95
CA ILE A 72 -0.89 13.56 -9.34
C ILE A 72 0.45 13.18 -9.97
N LEU A 73 0.49 13.11 -11.30
CA LEU A 73 1.61 12.59 -12.07
C LEU A 73 2.68 13.65 -12.35
N GLY A 74 2.26 14.91 -12.46
CA GLY A 74 3.10 16.00 -12.92
C GLY A 74 2.78 16.40 -14.36
N PHE A 75 3.45 17.41 -14.85
CA PHE A 75 3.22 18.01 -16.17
C PHE A 75 4.48 18.74 -16.65
N ASN A 76 4.57 18.97 -17.95
CA ASN A 76 5.63 19.79 -18.53
C ASN A 76 5.29 21.28 -18.47
N ILE A 77 6.25 22.10 -18.07
CA ILE A 77 6.20 23.56 -18.14
C ILE A 77 7.21 24.07 -19.16
N TYR A 78 6.83 25.13 -19.88
CA TYR A 78 7.76 25.82 -20.77
C TYR A 78 8.54 26.87 -19.99
N LYS A 79 9.85 26.66 -19.84
CA LYS A 79 10.74 27.55 -19.10
C LYS A 79 12.09 27.63 -19.81
N ASN A 80 12.62 28.86 -19.94
CA ASN A 80 13.93 29.08 -20.59
C ASN A 80 14.05 28.41 -21.97
N GLU A 81 13.00 28.54 -22.80
CA GLU A 81 12.91 27.96 -24.14
C GLU A 81 12.97 26.41 -24.20
N LYS A 82 12.72 25.76 -23.09
CA LYS A 82 12.69 24.28 -22.97
C LYS A 82 11.48 23.83 -22.18
N LEU A 83 11.03 22.62 -22.49
CA LEU A 83 10.06 21.90 -21.66
C LEU A 83 10.81 21.30 -20.46
N GLU A 84 10.35 21.62 -19.26
CA GLU A 84 10.86 21.05 -18.00
C GLU A 84 9.74 20.26 -17.33
N PHE A 85 10.01 18.99 -17.01
CA PHE A 85 9.05 18.17 -16.29
C PHE A 85 8.97 18.55 -14.81
N GLN A 86 7.79 18.96 -14.38
CA GLN A 86 7.46 19.19 -12.97
C GLN A 86 6.85 17.93 -12.39
N LYS A 87 7.62 17.25 -11.53
CA LYS A 87 7.22 16.00 -10.88
C LYS A 87 6.01 16.22 -9.95
N GLY A 88 4.97 15.42 -10.15
CA GLY A 88 3.82 15.37 -9.26
C GLY A 88 4.13 14.67 -7.92
N PRO A 89 3.16 14.68 -6.99
CA PRO A 89 3.31 14.05 -5.67
C PRO A 89 3.53 12.54 -5.71
N ILE A 90 3.22 11.87 -6.82
CA ILE A 90 3.48 10.43 -6.98
C ILE A 90 4.99 10.08 -6.95
N PHE A 91 5.86 11.04 -7.25
CA PHE A 91 7.32 10.84 -7.20
C PHE A 91 7.83 10.86 -5.76
N THR A 92 7.48 9.83 -5.02
CA THR A 92 7.89 9.56 -3.63
C THR A 92 7.91 8.05 -3.39
N ASN A 93 8.51 7.58 -2.30
CA ASN A 93 8.54 6.15 -2.00
C ASN A 93 7.18 5.61 -1.55
N ILE A 94 6.49 6.36 -0.68
CA ILE A 94 5.17 5.97 -0.17
C ILE A 94 4.15 7.08 -0.49
N VAL A 95 3.13 6.72 -1.26
CA VAL A 95 1.99 7.58 -1.55
C VAL A 95 0.80 7.11 -0.71
N LEU A 96 0.21 8.02 0.07
CA LEU A 96 -1.13 7.84 0.60
C LEU A 96 -2.13 8.43 -0.38
N ALA A 97 -2.82 7.56 -1.12
CA ALA A 97 -3.93 7.93 -1.98
C ALA A 97 -5.22 7.95 -1.16
N ASP A 98 -5.55 9.11 -0.59
CA ASP A 98 -6.64 9.23 0.36
C ASP A 98 -7.97 9.46 -0.35
N GLU A 99 -9.00 8.70 0.03
CA GLU A 99 -10.33 8.70 -0.58
C GLU A 99 -10.29 8.46 -2.12
N LEU A 100 -9.54 7.44 -2.55
CA LEU A 100 -9.32 7.14 -3.97
C LEU A 100 -10.64 7.05 -4.77
N ASN A 101 -11.70 6.50 -4.16
CA ASN A 101 -13.04 6.36 -4.76
C ASN A 101 -13.77 7.71 -5.00
N ARG A 102 -13.27 8.84 -4.49
CA ARG A 102 -13.81 10.20 -4.78
C ARG A 102 -13.19 10.86 -6.01
N GLY A 103 -12.10 10.30 -6.51
CA GLY A 103 -11.46 10.79 -7.72
C GLY A 103 -12.28 10.54 -8.98
N SER A 104 -12.07 11.35 -10.01
CA SER A 104 -12.65 11.07 -11.32
C SER A 104 -12.10 9.74 -11.87
N PRO A 105 -12.87 8.98 -12.68
CA PRO A 105 -12.38 7.74 -13.30
C PRO A 105 -11.07 7.92 -14.07
N LYS A 106 -10.87 9.10 -14.67
CA LYS A 106 -9.64 9.45 -15.40
C LYS A 106 -8.44 9.56 -14.47
N SER A 107 -8.60 10.22 -13.31
CA SER A 107 -7.53 10.38 -12.32
C SER A 107 -7.23 9.08 -11.61
N GLN A 108 -8.26 8.28 -11.29
CA GLN A 108 -8.10 6.93 -10.74
C GLN A 108 -7.29 6.03 -11.69
N SER A 109 -7.69 5.94 -12.97
CA SER A 109 -7.00 5.12 -13.97
C SER A 109 -5.55 5.53 -14.14
N ALA A 110 -5.26 6.82 -14.29
CA ALA A 110 -3.91 7.32 -14.47
C ALA A 110 -3.01 7.03 -13.23
N PHE A 111 -3.56 7.18 -12.03
CA PHE A 111 -2.86 6.86 -10.80
C PHE A 111 -2.58 5.37 -10.67
N LEU A 112 -3.58 4.51 -10.91
CA LEU A 112 -3.45 3.06 -10.80
C LEU A 112 -2.55 2.47 -11.89
N GLU A 113 -2.50 3.07 -13.08
CA GLU A 113 -1.54 2.71 -14.13
C GLU A 113 -0.11 3.00 -13.66
N ALA A 114 0.15 4.23 -13.18
CA ALA A 114 1.47 4.60 -12.66
C ALA A 114 1.89 3.73 -11.45
N MET A 115 0.93 3.34 -10.60
CA MET A 115 1.15 2.43 -9.48
C MET A 115 1.62 1.04 -9.97
N GLU A 116 1.02 0.52 -11.02
CA GLU A 116 1.33 -0.80 -11.57
C GLU A 116 2.65 -0.80 -12.35
N GLU A 117 2.81 0.18 -13.26
CA GLU A 117 3.99 0.29 -14.13
C GLU A 117 5.23 0.82 -13.40
N LYS A 118 5.07 1.37 -12.18
CA LYS A 118 6.13 2.07 -11.42
C LYS A 118 6.83 3.17 -12.26
N SER A 119 6.09 3.77 -13.17
CA SER A 119 6.53 4.82 -14.07
C SER A 119 5.38 5.72 -14.51
N VAL A 120 5.72 6.89 -15.00
CA VAL A 120 4.79 7.88 -15.54
C VAL A 120 5.26 8.28 -16.93
N SER A 121 4.37 8.23 -17.92
CA SER A 121 4.66 8.67 -19.30
C SER A 121 3.95 9.98 -19.57
N ILE A 122 4.73 11.04 -19.89
CA ILE A 122 4.25 12.39 -20.20
C ILE A 122 4.90 12.85 -21.51
N ASP A 123 4.09 13.25 -22.48
CA ASP A 123 4.53 13.78 -23.77
C ASP A 123 5.58 12.90 -24.49
N GLY A 124 5.42 11.58 -24.38
CA GLY A 124 6.31 10.59 -25.02
C GLY A 124 7.58 10.23 -24.23
N GLU A 125 7.83 10.87 -23.08
CA GLU A 125 8.92 10.52 -22.19
C GLU A 125 8.41 9.71 -20.98
N THR A 126 9.19 8.70 -20.56
CA THR A 126 8.85 7.84 -19.43
C THR A 126 9.78 8.12 -18.25
N TYR A 127 9.20 8.45 -17.12
CA TYR A 127 9.87 8.76 -15.86
C TYR A 127 9.63 7.66 -14.84
N ARG A 128 10.68 7.01 -14.35
CA ARG A 128 10.58 5.99 -13.31
C ARG A 128 10.27 6.61 -11.95
N LEU A 129 9.40 5.94 -11.18
CA LEU A 129 9.13 6.29 -9.80
C LEU A 129 10.30 5.86 -8.89
N PRO A 130 10.47 6.47 -7.71
CA PRO A 130 11.51 6.08 -6.76
C PRO A 130 11.35 4.62 -6.30
N GLU A 131 12.44 3.92 -6.05
CA GLU A 131 12.44 2.57 -5.48
C GLU A 131 12.90 2.60 -4.01
N PRO A 132 12.21 1.87 -3.11
CA PRO A 132 10.94 1.18 -3.33
C PRO A 132 9.77 2.14 -3.54
N PHE A 133 8.81 1.76 -4.37
CA PHE A 133 7.55 2.49 -4.53
C PHE A 133 6.38 1.69 -3.98
N PHE A 134 5.57 2.32 -3.14
CA PHE A 134 4.47 1.67 -2.46
C PHE A 134 3.27 2.63 -2.33
N VAL A 135 2.08 2.09 -2.54
CA VAL A 135 0.84 2.85 -2.38
C VAL A 135 0.02 2.31 -1.20
N ILE A 136 -0.40 3.22 -0.35
CA ILE A 136 -1.45 3.01 0.63
C ILE A 136 -2.67 3.79 0.12
N ALA A 137 -3.65 3.09 -0.45
CA ALA A 137 -4.89 3.72 -0.85
C ALA A 137 -5.92 3.61 0.28
N THR A 138 -6.82 4.58 0.36
CA THR A 138 -7.97 4.50 1.27
C THR A 138 -9.27 4.70 0.49
N GLN A 139 -10.31 4.03 0.95
CA GLN A 139 -11.68 4.31 0.54
C GLN A 139 -12.63 4.26 1.74
N ASN A 140 -13.73 4.99 1.62
CA ASN A 140 -14.82 4.94 2.58
C ASN A 140 -15.97 4.14 1.95
N PRO A 141 -16.26 2.93 2.43
CA PRO A 141 -17.31 2.10 1.85
C PRO A 141 -18.74 2.65 2.10
N MET A 142 -18.89 3.52 3.12
CA MET A 142 -20.21 4.07 3.51
C MET A 142 -20.57 5.36 2.76
N ASP A 143 -19.63 5.99 2.07
CA ASP A 143 -19.87 7.25 1.37
C ASP A 143 -20.37 6.98 -0.05
N SER A 144 -21.69 6.90 -0.22
CA SER A 144 -22.33 6.67 -1.51
C SER A 144 -22.57 7.95 -2.32
N SER A 145 -22.42 9.14 -1.71
CA SER A 145 -22.65 10.42 -2.37
C SER A 145 -21.38 10.97 -3.01
N GLY A 146 -21.36 11.02 -4.33
CA GLY A 146 -20.23 11.57 -5.11
C GLY A 146 -19.01 10.65 -5.18
N THR A 147 -19.17 9.35 -4.93
CA THR A 147 -18.12 8.34 -5.06
C THR A 147 -18.40 7.43 -6.25
N SER A 148 -17.33 7.01 -6.91
CA SER A 148 -17.35 5.95 -7.93
C SER A 148 -16.64 4.75 -7.35
N SER A 149 -17.36 3.64 -7.12
CA SER A 149 -16.72 2.39 -6.67
C SER A 149 -15.62 1.98 -7.64
N LEU A 150 -14.51 1.51 -7.09
CA LEU A 150 -13.45 0.96 -7.93
C LEU A 150 -13.94 -0.34 -8.56
N PRO A 151 -13.84 -0.50 -9.89
CA PRO A 151 -14.13 -1.77 -10.55
C PRO A 151 -13.20 -2.88 -10.05
N ASP A 152 -13.66 -4.14 -10.12
CA ASP A 152 -12.88 -5.31 -9.69
C ASP A 152 -11.50 -5.37 -10.35
N SER A 153 -11.39 -5.00 -11.63
CA SER A 153 -10.12 -4.93 -12.36
C SER A 153 -9.13 -3.89 -11.81
N GLN A 154 -9.61 -2.89 -11.08
CA GLN A 154 -8.79 -1.91 -10.38
C GLN A 154 -8.47 -2.38 -8.97
N LEU A 155 -9.41 -3.05 -8.29
CA LEU A 155 -9.19 -3.66 -6.98
C LEU A 155 -8.13 -4.77 -7.05
N ASP A 156 -8.09 -5.56 -8.12
CA ASP A 156 -7.09 -6.61 -8.37
C ASP A 156 -5.62 -6.10 -8.42
N ARG A 157 -5.43 -4.79 -8.51
CA ARG A 157 -4.10 -4.17 -8.45
C ARG A 157 -3.56 -4.00 -7.03
N PHE A 158 -4.43 -4.10 -6.02
CA PHE A 158 -4.03 -4.09 -4.63
C PHE A 158 -3.75 -5.51 -4.14
N MET A 159 -2.59 -5.69 -3.49
CA MET A 159 -2.18 -7.00 -2.97
C MET A 159 -3.07 -7.47 -1.83
N ILE A 160 -3.50 -6.54 -0.97
CA ILE A 160 -4.41 -6.80 0.15
C ILE A 160 -5.34 -5.62 0.37
N SER A 161 -6.53 -5.92 0.88
CA SER A 161 -7.46 -4.95 1.44
C SER A 161 -7.80 -5.33 2.87
N TYR A 162 -7.90 -4.34 3.75
CA TYR A 162 -8.32 -4.52 5.14
C TYR A 162 -8.82 -3.23 5.76
N SER A 163 -9.58 -3.35 6.85
CA SER A 163 -9.88 -2.22 7.75
C SER A 163 -8.89 -2.18 8.91
N LEU A 164 -8.60 -0.99 9.41
CA LEU A 164 -7.92 -0.84 10.69
C LEU A 164 -8.87 -1.36 11.78
N SER A 165 -8.36 -2.16 12.70
CA SER A 165 -9.17 -2.80 13.72
C SER A 165 -9.83 -1.75 14.62
N ASP A 166 -11.07 -1.97 14.98
CA ASP A 166 -11.71 -1.23 16.05
C ASP A 166 -10.94 -1.44 17.35
N LEU A 167 -10.54 -0.35 17.96
CA LEU A 167 -9.83 -0.39 19.23
C LEU A 167 -10.76 -0.90 20.34
N ASN A 168 -10.27 -1.84 21.13
CA ASN A 168 -10.95 -2.23 22.37
C ASN A 168 -10.87 -1.10 23.42
N GLU A 169 -11.56 -1.24 24.53
CA GLU A 169 -11.63 -0.20 25.56
C GLU A 169 -10.25 0.19 26.12
N ILE A 170 -9.40 -0.79 26.39
CA ILE A 170 -8.03 -0.58 26.93
C ILE A 170 -7.19 0.17 25.90
N GLU A 171 -7.29 -0.20 24.65
CA GLU A 171 -6.58 0.45 23.54
C GLU A 171 -7.03 1.89 23.34
N LYS A 172 -8.34 2.15 23.43
CA LYS A 172 -8.89 3.52 23.38
C LYS A 172 -8.36 4.37 24.54
N ILE A 173 -8.34 3.82 25.75
CA ILE A 173 -7.78 4.51 26.92
C ILE A 173 -6.29 4.81 26.70
N ASN A 174 -5.51 3.87 26.19
CA ASN A 174 -4.10 4.05 25.91
C ASN A 174 -3.86 5.13 24.84
N MET A 175 -4.66 5.12 23.77
CA MET A 175 -4.62 6.15 22.72
C MET A 175 -4.93 7.55 23.28
N LEU A 176 -5.94 7.66 24.13
CA LEU A 176 -6.31 8.94 24.75
C LEU A 176 -5.23 9.47 25.72
N LYS A 177 -4.55 8.56 26.44
CA LYS A 177 -3.48 8.94 27.38
C LYS A 177 -2.18 9.35 26.69
N ASN A 178 -1.79 8.64 25.65
CA ASN A 178 -0.47 8.75 25.04
C ASN A 178 -0.46 9.62 23.78
N GLY A 179 -1.64 9.87 23.17
CA GLY A 179 -1.74 10.55 21.89
C GLY A 179 -1.02 9.80 20.76
N PHE A 180 -0.82 10.48 19.63
CA PHE A 180 -0.04 9.96 18.50
C PHE A 180 1.33 10.65 18.47
N ASP A 181 2.31 10.12 19.22
CA ASP A 181 3.67 10.67 19.18
C ASP A 181 4.45 10.10 17.99
N LEU A 182 4.45 10.86 16.88
CA LEU A 182 5.22 10.54 15.67
C LEU A 182 6.64 11.12 15.71
N LEU A 183 6.95 12.02 16.67
CA LEU A 183 8.18 12.81 16.66
C LEU A 183 9.39 12.08 17.26
N SER A 184 9.16 11.01 18.02
CA SER A 184 10.23 10.26 18.71
C SER A 184 10.83 9.12 17.88
N ILE A 185 10.40 8.94 16.61
CA ILE A 185 10.79 7.81 15.78
C ILE A 185 12.16 8.04 15.16
N LYS A 186 13.16 7.27 15.59
CA LYS A 186 14.46 7.15 14.91
C LYS A 186 14.41 5.90 14.04
N SER A 187 14.40 6.07 12.72
CA SER A 187 14.52 4.98 11.78
C SER A 187 15.99 4.59 11.58
N GLU A 188 16.28 3.32 11.56
CA GLU A 188 17.52 2.81 10.98
C GLU A 188 17.29 2.61 9.47
N PRO A 189 18.24 3.02 8.62
CA PRO A 189 18.09 2.85 7.17
C PRO A 189 17.99 1.36 6.83
N ILE A 190 16.99 1.03 6.03
CA ILE A 190 16.76 -0.33 5.54
C ILE A 190 17.48 -0.49 4.20
N ASN A 191 18.32 -1.53 4.07
CA ASN A 191 18.86 -1.91 2.77
C ASN A 191 17.80 -2.70 2.00
N TRP A 192 17.12 -2.02 1.07
CA TRP A 192 16.04 -2.59 0.26
C TRP A 192 16.54 -3.65 -0.73
N GLU A 193 17.73 -3.50 -1.29
CA GLU A 193 18.32 -4.50 -2.18
C GLU A 193 18.53 -5.82 -1.44
N ASP A 194 19.11 -5.77 -0.23
CA ASP A 194 19.28 -6.96 0.61
C ASP A 194 17.95 -7.63 0.95
N LEU A 195 16.89 -6.85 1.20
CA LEU A 195 15.55 -7.40 1.43
C LEU A 195 15.00 -8.10 0.21
N GLN A 196 15.16 -7.54 -0.98
CA GLN A 196 14.71 -8.17 -2.23
C GLN A 196 15.50 -9.45 -2.52
N ILE A 197 16.81 -9.46 -2.25
CA ILE A 197 17.63 -10.67 -2.35
C ILE A 197 17.15 -11.74 -1.37
N LYS A 198 16.85 -11.36 -0.12
CA LYS A 198 16.29 -12.28 0.89
C LYS A 198 14.94 -12.83 0.45
N LYS A 199 14.03 -11.98 -0.07
CA LYS A 199 12.72 -12.41 -0.58
C LYS A 199 12.83 -13.47 -1.68
N LYS A 200 13.75 -13.28 -2.60
CA LYS A 200 14.00 -14.25 -3.69
C LYS A 200 14.50 -15.61 -3.15
N LYS A 201 15.19 -15.64 -2.01
CA LYS A 201 15.71 -16.86 -1.38
C LYS A 201 14.71 -17.56 -0.47
N VAL A 202 13.56 -16.94 -0.13
CA VAL A 202 12.53 -17.58 0.68
C VAL A 202 11.98 -18.80 -0.05
N LYS A 203 12.05 -19.95 0.61
CA LYS A 203 11.60 -21.23 0.06
C LYS A 203 10.09 -21.35 0.14
N VAL A 204 9.48 -21.86 -0.90
CA VAL A 204 8.06 -22.19 -0.97
C VAL A 204 7.98 -23.64 -1.43
N SER A 205 7.33 -24.51 -0.65
CA SER A 205 7.18 -25.90 -1.01
C SER A 205 6.03 -26.10 -2.02
N ASP A 206 6.04 -27.22 -2.73
CA ASP A 206 4.98 -27.55 -3.69
C ASP A 206 3.62 -27.71 -3.03
N GLU A 207 3.59 -28.10 -1.74
CA GLU A 207 2.36 -28.19 -0.95
C GLU A 207 1.70 -26.81 -0.77
N ILE A 208 2.50 -25.76 -0.58
CA ILE A 208 1.97 -24.38 -0.47
C ILE A 208 1.35 -23.93 -1.79
N TYR A 209 2.00 -24.23 -2.94
CA TYR A 209 1.42 -23.91 -4.24
C TYR A 209 0.10 -24.66 -4.46
N LYS A 210 0.03 -25.95 -4.13
CA LYS A 210 -1.20 -26.73 -4.21
C LYS A 210 -2.29 -26.16 -3.30
N TYR A 211 -1.94 -25.80 -2.08
CA TYR A 211 -2.88 -25.20 -1.12
C TYR A 211 -3.49 -23.88 -1.64
N VAL A 212 -2.68 -23.04 -2.29
CA VAL A 212 -3.19 -21.79 -2.90
C VAL A 212 -4.18 -22.07 -4.04
N ILE A 213 -3.91 -23.12 -4.84
CA ILE A 213 -4.85 -23.56 -5.90
C ILE A 213 -6.14 -24.14 -5.30
N GLU A 214 -6.05 -24.94 -4.23
CA GLU A 214 -7.22 -25.45 -3.51
C GLU A 214 -8.10 -24.34 -2.94
N ILE A 215 -7.48 -23.26 -2.43
CA ILE A 215 -8.21 -22.04 -1.99
C ILE A 215 -8.97 -21.44 -3.18
N GLU A 216 -8.32 -21.26 -4.33
CA GLU A 216 -8.97 -20.74 -5.54
C GLU A 216 -10.16 -21.58 -5.97
N GLU A 217 -9.99 -22.92 -6.06
CA GLU A 217 -11.05 -23.85 -6.43
C GLU A 217 -12.22 -23.81 -5.42
N THR A 218 -11.90 -23.71 -4.14
CA THR A 218 -12.92 -23.59 -3.09
C THR A 218 -13.71 -22.30 -3.24
N ILE A 219 -13.07 -21.17 -3.46
CA ILE A 219 -13.74 -19.87 -3.69
C ILE A 219 -14.66 -19.97 -4.91
N LYS A 220 -14.20 -20.52 -6.03
CA LYS A 220 -15.00 -20.73 -7.24
C LYS A 220 -16.20 -21.64 -7.01
N SER A 221 -16.07 -22.63 -6.12
CA SER A 221 -17.17 -23.54 -5.79
C SER A 221 -18.25 -22.88 -4.92
N LEU A 222 -17.86 -21.90 -4.06
CA LEU A 222 -18.77 -21.16 -3.20
C LEU A 222 -19.54 -20.08 -3.96
N ASP A 223 -18.87 -19.37 -4.86
CA ASP A 223 -19.49 -18.36 -5.72
C ASP A 223 -18.80 -18.33 -7.10
N GLN A 224 -19.52 -18.78 -8.11
CA GLN A 224 -19.02 -18.83 -9.50
C GLN A 224 -18.79 -17.44 -10.12
N ASN A 225 -19.31 -16.38 -9.52
CA ASN A 225 -19.11 -15.00 -9.98
C ASN A 225 -17.78 -14.42 -9.48
N ILE A 226 -17.15 -15.02 -8.46
CA ILE A 226 -15.84 -14.57 -7.98
C ILE A 226 -14.75 -15.08 -8.91
N HIS A 227 -14.07 -14.13 -9.56
CA HIS A 227 -12.94 -14.43 -10.43
C HIS A 227 -11.63 -14.17 -9.68
N VAL A 228 -10.86 -15.24 -9.43
CA VAL A 228 -9.50 -15.12 -8.89
C VAL A 228 -8.53 -15.03 -10.08
N SER A 229 -7.84 -13.90 -10.21
CA SER A 229 -6.90 -13.67 -11.30
C SER A 229 -5.57 -14.40 -11.07
N ALA A 230 -4.83 -14.68 -12.14
CA ALA A 230 -3.46 -15.20 -12.02
C ALA A 230 -2.53 -14.23 -11.27
N ARG A 231 -2.83 -12.92 -11.33
CA ARG A 231 -2.14 -11.88 -10.54
C ARG A 231 -2.38 -12.10 -9.06
N CYS A 232 -3.62 -12.32 -8.65
CA CYS A 232 -3.99 -12.57 -7.25
C CYS A 232 -3.23 -13.80 -6.69
N LEU A 233 -3.20 -14.92 -7.43
CA LEU A 233 -2.46 -16.12 -7.01
C LEU A 233 -0.97 -15.83 -6.80
N LYS A 234 -0.36 -15.08 -7.70
CA LYS A 234 1.04 -14.66 -7.58
C LYS A 234 1.25 -13.73 -6.37
N GLN A 235 0.35 -12.77 -6.17
CA GLN A 235 0.40 -11.83 -5.03
C GLN A 235 0.30 -12.56 -3.69
N ILE A 236 -0.52 -13.60 -3.57
CA ILE A 236 -0.61 -14.44 -2.37
C ILE A 236 0.76 -15.05 -2.04
N ILE A 237 1.43 -15.65 -3.01
CA ILE A 237 2.76 -16.27 -2.80
C ILE A 237 3.81 -15.19 -2.46
N ASP A 238 3.80 -14.05 -3.15
CA ASP A 238 4.73 -12.96 -2.88
C ASP A 238 4.50 -12.37 -1.48
N LEU A 239 3.25 -12.18 -1.06
CA LEU A 239 2.89 -11.72 0.27
C LEU A 239 3.33 -12.73 1.35
N ALA A 240 3.13 -14.03 1.11
CA ALA A 240 3.57 -15.08 2.03
C ALA A 240 5.10 -15.08 2.22
N LYS A 241 5.88 -14.81 1.16
CA LYS A 241 7.34 -14.62 1.28
C LYS A 241 7.68 -13.38 2.10
N GLY A 242 7.00 -12.24 1.85
CA GLY A 242 7.16 -11.03 2.65
C GLY A 242 6.83 -11.26 4.13
N TRP A 243 5.75 -12.00 4.39
CA TRP A 243 5.33 -12.40 5.74
C TRP A 243 6.37 -13.27 6.45
N ALA A 244 6.95 -14.24 5.75
CA ALA A 244 8.03 -15.06 6.29
C ALA A 244 9.22 -14.20 6.72
N ILE A 245 9.64 -13.23 5.91
CA ILE A 245 10.73 -12.30 6.22
C ILE A 245 10.41 -11.44 7.46
N VAL A 246 9.20 -10.89 7.57
CA VAL A 246 8.75 -10.12 8.73
C VAL A 246 8.88 -10.93 10.01
N HIS A 247 8.63 -12.24 9.95
CA HIS A 247 8.76 -13.18 11.06
C HIS A 247 10.14 -13.82 11.20
N GLY A 248 11.13 -13.38 10.42
CA GLY A 248 12.50 -13.88 10.48
C GLY A 248 12.70 -15.29 9.96
N LYS A 249 11.78 -15.79 9.11
CA LYS A 249 11.83 -17.11 8.48
C LYS A 249 12.39 -17.01 7.06
N ASP A 250 13.00 -18.09 6.59
CA ASP A 250 13.50 -18.26 5.21
C ASP A 250 12.65 -19.23 4.38
N TYR A 251 11.46 -19.57 4.88
CA TYR A 251 10.48 -20.42 4.22
C TYR A 251 9.05 -20.01 4.57
N VAL A 252 8.12 -20.29 3.67
CA VAL A 252 6.67 -20.09 3.87
C VAL A 252 6.09 -21.27 4.63
N THR A 253 5.21 -20.97 5.61
CA THR A 253 4.50 -21.97 6.44
C THR A 253 3.01 -21.89 6.21
#